data_6740734a0c552b32031416d8e37790d9
#
_entry.id   6740734a0c552b32031416d8e37790d9
#
_cell.length_a   1.000
_cell.length_b   1.000
_cell.length_c   1.000
_cell.angle_alpha   90.00
_cell.angle_beta   90.00
_cell.angle_gamma   90.00
#
_symmetry.space_group_name_H-M   'P 1'
#
loop_
_entity.id
_entity.type
_entity.pdbx_description
1 polymer ?
#
loop_
_entity_poly.entity_id
_entity_poly.type
_entity_poly.pdbx_seq_one_letter_code
_entity_poly.pdbx_strand_id
1 'polypeptide(L)'
;MMGKCHCRDCQHISGGPFVPFVIVPTEAFRLMRGHLQYHFTESLKGGKHKRGFCANCGSRLTGAESDTPSPIVGLVAGSLDDPSWFRPQLDIFTSDAQPWDQMDPEIPKYEKYSPG
;
A
#
# COMPACT_ATOMS: atom_id res chain seq x y z
N MET A 1 -7.63 6.40 -6.19
CA MET A 1 -6.85 5.45 -6.99
C MET A 1 -6.68 4.15 -6.23
N MET A 2 -6.85 3.04 -6.90
CA MET A 2 -6.73 1.70 -6.33
C MET A 2 -5.70 0.90 -7.12
N GLY A 3 -4.84 0.17 -6.45
CA GLY A 3 -3.81 -0.58 -7.16
C GLY A 3 -3.15 -1.64 -6.30
N LYS A 4 -2.13 -2.26 -6.87
CA LYS A 4 -1.32 -3.28 -6.19
C LYS A 4 0.15 -2.89 -6.30
N CYS A 5 0.86 -2.92 -5.18
CA CYS A 5 2.29 -2.64 -5.14
C CYS A 5 3.07 -3.94 -4.93
N HIS A 6 3.91 -4.26 -5.88
CA HIS A 6 4.67 -5.52 -5.90
C HIS A 6 6.11 -5.37 -5.40
N CYS A 7 6.47 -4.24 -4.75
CA CYS A 7 7.84 -4.04 -4.29
C CYS A 7 8.21 -5.04 -3.20
N ARG A 8 9.52 -5.26 -3.00
CA ARG A 8 9.99 -6.23 -2.01
C ARG A 8 9.55 -5.90 -0.59
N ASP A 9 9.49 -4.61 -0.24
CA ASP A 9 9.00 -4.22 1.08
C ASP A 9 7.53 -4.60 1.26
N CYS A 10 6.70 -4.39 0.23
CA CYS A 10 5.29 -4.78 0.27
C CYS A 10 5.15 -6.30 0.37
N GLN A 11 5.99 -7.05 -0.34
CA GLN A 11 6.01 -8.51 -0.22
C GLN A 11 6.37 -8.94 1.21
N HIS A 12 7.40 -8.33 1.81
CA HIS A 12 7.82 -8.65 3.17
C HIS A 12 6.70 -8.40 4.19
N ILE A 13 6.08 -7.23 4.13
CA ILE A 13 5.09 -6.86 5.15
C ILE A 13 3.75 -7.58 4.97
N SER A 14 3.41 -7.99 3.75
CA SER A 14 2.16 -8.69 3.48
C SER A 14 2.29 -10.21 3.59
N GLY A 15 3.50 -10.72 3.38
CA GLY A 15 3.71 -12.16 3.28
C GLY A 15 3.18 -12.74 1.97
N GLY A 16 2.78 -11.89 1.01
CA GLY A 16 2.24 -12.30 -0.27
C GLY A 16 2.91 -11.59 -1.42
N PRO A 17 2.33 -11.64 -2.63
CA PRO A 17 2.98 -11.10 -3.81
C PRO A 17 2.92 -9.57 -3.91
N PHE A 18 2.01 -8.92 -3.17
CA PHE A 18 1.81 -7.47 -3.25
C PHE A 18 1.02 -6.96 -2.05
N VAL A 19 0.95 -5.63 -1.94
CA VAL A 19 0.00 -4.97 -1.04
C VAL A 19 -1.08 -4.31 -1.91
N PRO A 20 -2.36 -4.67 -1.73
CA PRO A 20 -3.46 -3.96 -2.40
C PRO A 20 -3.74 -2.67 -1.65
N PHE A 21 -3.88 -1.56 -2.38
CA PHE A 21 -4.02 -0.26 -1.73
C PHE A 21 -5.11 0.59 -2.36
N VAL A 22 -5.71 1.45 -1.53
CA VAL A 22 -6.64 2.51 -1.95
C VAL A 22 -6.06 3.83 -1.46
N ILE A 23 -5.77 4.74 -2.38
CA ILE A 23 -5.24 6.07 -2.04
C ILE A 23 -6.40 7.01 -1.79
N VAL A 24 -6.38 7.65 -0.63
CA VAL A 24 -7.36 8.68 -0.26
C VAL A 24 -6.63 9.93 0.24
N PRO A 25 -7.27 11.10 0.20
CA PRO A 25 -6.70 12.27 0.87
C PRO A 25 -6.55 12.01 2.37
N THR A 26 -5.46 12.47 2.96
CA THR A 26 -5.20 12.26 4.39
C THR A 26 -6.34 12.84 5.24
N GLU A 27 -6.91 13.97 4.83
CA GLU A 27 -8.03 14.60 5.53
C GLU A 27 -9.29 13.74 5.55
N ALA A 28 -9.42 12.77 4.64
CA ALA A 28 -10.55 11.84 4.58
C ALA A 28 -10.35 10.62 5.49
N PHE A 29 -9.16 10.45 6.04
CA PHE A 29 -8.85 9.33 6.93
C PHE A 29 -8.95 9.76 8.39
N ARG A 30 -9.66 8.96 9.20
CA ARG A 30 -9.79 9.22 10.63
C ARG A 30 -9.63 7.91 11.39
N LEU A 31 -8.69 7.90 12.35
CA LEU A 31 -8.55 6.78 13.26
C LEU A 31 -9.59 6.93 14.38
N MET A 32 -10.58 6.05 14.40
CA MET A 32 -11.71 6.18 15.33
C MET A 32 -11.38 5.68 16.74
N ARG A 33 -10.48 4.68 16.85
CA ARG A 33 -10.05 4.14 18.15
C ARG A 33 -8.75 3.36 17.96
N GLY A 34 -8.07 3.09 19.09
CA GLY A 34 -6.82 2.34 19.10
C GLY A 34 -5.65 3.20 18.70
N HIS A 35 -4.54 2.55 18.44
CA HIS A 35 -3.29 3.20 18.05
C HIS A 35 -2.67 2.49 16.86
N LEU A 36 -2.12 3.27 15.93
CA LEU A 36 -1.26 2.74 14.89
C LEU A 36 0.18 2.74 15.39
N GLN A 37 0.85 1.62 15.16
CA GLN A 37 2.31 1.59 15.18
C GLN A 37 2.79 1.65 13.76
N TYR A 38 4.05 2.06 13.57
CA TYR A 38 4.58 2.29 12.24
C TYR A 38 5.89 1.55 12.03
N HIS A 39 6.02 0.98 10.85
CA HIS A 39 7.25 0.42 10.33
C HIS A 39 7.73 1.32 9.19
N PHE A 40 9.00 1.66 9.21
CA PHE A 40 9.59 2.58 8.23
C PHE A 40 10.53 1.82 7.30
N THR A 41 10.42 2.11 5.99
CA THR A 41 11.32 1.57 4.97
C THR A 41 11.84 2.71 4.11
N GLU A 42 13.00 2.51 3.50
CA GLU A 42 13.60 3.53 2.64
C GLU A 42 12.77 3.73 1.38
N SER A 43 12.62 5.00 0.96
CA SER A 43 11.91 5.37 -0.24
C SER A 43 12.87 5.69 -1.37
N LEU A 44 12.55 5.25 -2.58
CA LEU A 44 13.30 5.62 -3.78
C LEU A 44 13.20 7.12 -4.08
N LYS A 45 12.18 7.79 -3.53
CA LYS A 45 11.99 9.24 -3.68
C LYS A 45 12.74 10.04 -2.62
N GLY A 46 13.50 9.37 -1.76
CA GLY A 46 14.16 9.99 -0.61
C GLY A 46 13.28 9.91 0.63
N GLY A 47 13.90 9.99 1.82
CA GLY A 47 13.19 9.83 3.07
C GLY A 47 12.71 8.39 3.26
N LYS A 48 11.64 8.23 4.03
CA LYS A 48 11.14 6.92 4.40
C LYS A 48 9.65 6.79 4.12
N HIS A 49 9.23 5.59 3.76
CA HIS A 49 7.83 5.20 3.76
C HIS A 49 7.39 4.86 5.18
N LYS A 50 6.22 5.35 5.54
CA LYS A 50 5.59 5.13 6.84
C LYS A 50 4.44 4.15 6.63
N ARG A 51 4.51 2.99 7.31
CA ARG A 51 3.54 1.91 7.14
C ARG A 51 2.88 1.62 8.48
N GLY A 52 1.57 1.89 8.56
CA GLY A 52 0.81 1.76 9.80
C GLY A 52 0.21 0.38 9.97
N PHE A 53 0.26 -0.13 11.21
CA PHE A 53 -0.38 -1.41 11.56
C PHE A 53 -1.01 -1.31 12.93
N CYS A 54 -1.97 -2.19 13.18
CA CYS A 54 -2.65 -2.22 14.46
C CYS A 54 -1.72 -2.72 15.55
N ALA A 55 -1.59 -1.95 16.63
CA ALA A 55 -0.74 -2.31 17.77
C ALA A 55 -1.24 -3.55 18.49
N ASN A 56 -2.54 -3.88 18.36
CA ASN A 56 -3.16 -4.99 19.06
C ASN A 56 -3.07 -6.31 18.29
N CYS A 57 -3.38 -6.31 17.00
CA CYS A 57 -3.46 -7.55 16.22
C CYS A 57 -2.47 -7.62 15.06
N GLY A 58 -1.73 -6.54 14.79
CA GLY A 58 -0.74 -6.53 13.72
C GLY A 58 -1.29 -6.33 12.31
N SER A 59 -2.60 -6.15 12.15
CA SER A 59 -3.20 -5.92 10.84
C SER A 59 -2.58 -4.71 10.17
N ARG A 60 -2.19 -4.85 8.92
CA ARG A 60 -1.70 -3.73 8.11
C ARG A 60 -2.87 -2.85 7.72
N LEU A 61 -2.74 -1.55 7.98
CA LEU A 61 -3.85 -0.62 7.80
C LEU A 61 -3.53 0.50 6.84
N THR A 62 -2.36 1.15 6.97
CA THR A 62 -2.00 2.30 6.14
C THR A 62 -0.63 2.14 5.50
N GLY A 63 -0.42 2.91 4.45
CA GLY A 63 0.85 3.00 3.75
C GLY A 63 0.85 4.18 2.79
N ALA A 64 1.77 4.19 1.85
CA ALA A 64 1.90 5.25 0.84
C ALA A 64 2.09 6.65 1.44
N GLU A 65 2.50 6.72 2.71
CA GLU A 65 2.83 7.96 3.38
C GLU A 65 4.35 8.11 3.47
N SER A 66 4.81 9.36 3.53
CA SER A 66 6.19 9.65 3.91
C SER A 66 6.28 9.83 5.42
N ASP A 67 7.50 9.88 5.93
CA ASP A 67 7.76 10.15 7.34
C ASP A 67 7.54 11.63 7.71
N THR A 68 7.31 12.48 6.70
CA THR A 68 6.89 13.87 6.86
C THR A 68 5.40 13.96 6.55
N PRO A 69 4.71 15.08 6.92
CA PRO A 69 3.30 15.21 6.62
C PRO A 69 3.00 14.95 5.13
N SER A 70 2.01 14.11 4.88
CA SER A 70 1.64 13.66 3.53
C SER A 70 0.21 14.06 3.22
N PRO A 71 -0.07 14.56 1.99
CA PRO A 71 -1.43 14.91 1.59
C PRO A 71 -2.31 13.69 1.31
N ILE A 72 -1.71 12.52 1.17
CA ILE A 72 -2.42 11.29 0.88
C ILE A 72 -2.02 10.18 1.86
N VAL A 73 -2.89 9.20 1.99
CA VAL A 73 -2.63 7.96 2.72
C VAL A 73 -3.18 6.80 1.91
N GLY A 74 -2.43 5.70 1.88
CA GLY A 74 -2.89 4.46 1.28
C GLY A 74 -3.53 3.58 2.34
N LEU A 75 -4.72 3.09 2.06
CA LEU A 75 -5.38 2.11 2.92
C LEU A 75 -5.13 0.73 2.34
N VAL A 76 -4.79 -0.23 3.19
CA VAL A 76 -4.60 -1.61 2.76
C VAL A 76 -5.97 -2.23 2.54
N ALA A 77 -6.26 -2.62 1.30
CA ALA A 77 -7.63 -2.98 0.89
C ALA A 77 -8.21 -4.14 1.71
N GLY A 78 -7.40 -5.15 2.00
CA GLY A 78 -7.87 -6.32 2.75
C GLY A 78 -8.26 -6.02 4.20
N SER A 79 -7.85 -4.87 4.75
CA SER A 79 -8.20 -4.46 6.10
C SER A 79 -9.53 -3.74 6.20
N LEU A 80 -10.15 -3.40 5.07
CA LEU A 80 -11.46 -2.75 5.04
C LEU A 80 -12.55 -3.70 5.55
N ASP A 81 -13.57 -3.15 6.19
CA ASP A 81 -14.70 -3.98 6.68
C ASP A 81 -15.39 -4.71 5.54
N ASP A 82 -15.57 -4.03 4.41
CA ASP A 82 -16.07 -4.65 3.18
C ASP A 82 -15.11 -4.31 2.03
N PRO A 83 -14.18 -5.22 1.70
CA PRO A 83 -13.24 -4.98 0.61
C PRO A 83 -13.76 -5.42 -0.77
N SER A 84 -15.00 -5.89 -0.86
CA SER A 84 -15.52 -6.49 -2.09
C SER A 84 -15.61 -5.52 -3.27
N TRP A 85 -15.64 -4.23 -3.00
CA TRP A 85 -15.71 -3.20 -4.04
C TRP A 85 -14.34 -2.82 -4.61
N PHE A 86 -13.27 -3.36 -4.04
CA PHE A 86 -11.92 -3.05 -4.52
C PHE A 86 -11.74 -3.54 -5.97
N ARG A 87 -11.27 -2.65 -6.83
CA ARG A 87 -10.98 -2.94 -8.24
C ARG A 87 -9.64 -2.34 -8.58
N PRO A 88 -8.55 -3.11 -8.57
CA PRO A 88 -7.24 -2.57 -8.88
C PRO A 88 -7.19 -2.01 -10.30
N GLN A 89 -6.68 -0.80 -10.41
CA GLN A 89 -6.62 -0.05 -11.66
C GLN A 89 -5.22 -0.08 -12.27
N LEU A 90 -4.21 -0.48 -11.48
CA LEU A 90 -2.82 -0.55 -11.94
C LEU A 90 -1.99 -1.42 -11.02
N ASP A 91 -0.86 -1.87 -11.55
CA ASP A 91 0.20 -2.53 -10.80
C ASP A 91 1.43 -1.64 -10.82
N ILE A 92 2.07 -1.43 -9.66
CA ILE A 92 3.32 -0.68 -9.55
C ILE A 92 4.42 -1.56 -8.98
N PHE A 93 5.67 -1.17 -9.25
CA PHE A 93 6.87 -1.94 -8.85
C PHE A 93 6.87 -3.34 -9.42
N THR A 94 6.42 -3.48 -10.66
CA THR A 94 6.37 -4.78 -11.33
C THR A 94 7.74 -5.35 -11.62
N SER A 95 8.80 -4.50 -11.60
CA SER A 95 10.17 -4.99 -11.74
C SER A 95 10.58 -5.92 -10.59
N ASP A 96 9.90 -5.82 -9.44
CA ASP A 96 10.18 -6.65 -8.26
C ASP A 96 9.23 -7.85 -8.15
N ALA A 97 8.25 -7.97 -9.04
CA ALA A 97 7.25 -9.02 -8.97
C ALA A 97 7.87 -10.41 -9.11
N GLN A 98 7.30 -11.36 -8.38
CA GLN A 98 7.80 -12.73 -8.38
C GLN A 98 7.22 -13.53 -9.56
N PRO A 99 7.90 -14.58 -10.02
CA PRO A 99 7.39 -15.40 -11.12
C PRO A 99 6.06 -16.08 -10.83
N TRP A 100 5.74 -16.33 -9.56
CA TRP A 100 4.48 -16.95 -9.15
C TRP A 100 3.35 -15.94 -8.93
N ASP A 101 3.62 -14.64 -9.12
CA ASP A 101 2.62 -13.58 -9.00
C ASP A 101 1.86 -13.45 -10.31
N GLN A 102 0.58 -13.82 -10.31
CA GLN A 102 -0.25 -13.77 -11.49
C GLN A 102 -1.00 -12.45 -11.56
N MET A 103 -0.48 -11.54 -12.37
CA MET A 103 -1.07 -10.22 -12.57
C MET A 103 -2.07 -10.23 -13.71
N ASP A 104 -3.12 -9.42 -13.57
CA ASP A 104 -4.12 -9.21 -14.63
C ASP A 104 -3.45 -8.49 -15.81
N PRO A 105 -3.42 -9.10 -17.01
CA PRO A 105 -2.80 -8.47 -18.17
C PRO A 105 -3.57 -7.24 -18.68
N GLU A 106 -4.81 -7.05 -18.25
CA GLU A 106 -5.67 -5.98 -18.76
C GLU A 106 -5.44 -4.63 -18.08
N ILE A 107 -4.73 -4.59 -16.96
CA ILE A 107 -4.49 -3.32 -16.26
C ILE A 107 -3.06 -2.81 -16.51
N PRO A 108 -2.87 -1.48 -16.50
CA PRO A 108 -1.55 -0.88 -16.69
C PRO A 108 -0.52 -1.35 -15.68
N LYS A 109 0.72 -1.51 -16.13
CA LYS A 109 1.84 -1.95 -15.30
C LYS A 109 2.98 -0.96 -15.40
N TYR A 110 3.54 -0.63 -14.23
CA TYR A 110 4.66 0.30 -14.12
C TYR A 110 5.78 -0.38 -13.35
N GLU A 111 7.01 -0.27 -13.88
CA GLU A 111 8.16 -0.93 -13.25
C GLU A 111 8.47 -0.36 -11.88
N LYS A 112 8.18 0.91 -11.67
CA LYS A 112 8.33 1.60 -10.38
C LYS A 112 7.02 2.34 -10.06
N TYR A 113 7.09 3.62 -9.74
CA TYR A 113 5.89 4.42 -9.47
C TYR A 113 5.11 4.70 -10.75
N SER A 114 3.81 4.90 -10.62
CA SER A 114 2.99 5.37 -11.73
C SER A 114 3.25 6.85 -11.99
N PRO A 115 3.11 7.32 -13.24
CA PRO A 115 3.18 8.76 -13.55
C PRO A 115 2.03 9.51 -12.90
N GLY A 116 2.32 10.68 -12.39
CA GLY A 116 1.34 11.60 -11.83
C GLY A 116 1.03 11.43 -10.36
#